data_8cb6bace640e0b7d3ccd69eb82b06620
#
_entry.id   8cb6bace640e0b7d3ccd69eb82b06620
#
_cell.length_a   1.000
_cell.length_b   1.000
_cell.length_c   1.000
_cell.angle_alpha   90.00
_cell.angle_beta   90.00
_cell.angle_gamma   90.00
#
_symmetry.space_group_name_H-M   'P 1'
#
loop_
_entity.id
_entity.type
_entity.pdbx_description
1 polymer ?
#
loop_
_entity_poly.entity_id
_entity_poly.type
_entity_poly.pdbx_seq_one_letter_code
_entity_poly.pdbx_strand_id
1 'polypeptide(L)'
;ASTGSQTLIGKTGFADRDIPKTQIGAFLRIVRPKQKTLSPYIRLIFQTDAYKDYIRNVAKGSNINNVKNAHLQNFQICLPPLEEQQRIVQKIEELFSSLDDILTALEV
;
A
#
# COMPACT_ATOMS: atom_id res chain seq x y z
N ALA A 1 -1.53 -8.95 2.28
CA ALA A 1 -2.24 -10.22 2.25
C ALA A 1 -1.28 -11.40 2.36
N SER A 2 -1.74 -12.48 2.95
CA SER A 2 -1.04 -13.75 3.02
C SER A 2 -1.70 -14.74 2.06
N THR A 3 -0.88 -15.47 1.30
CA THR A 3 -1.40 -16.37 0.25
C THR A 3 -0.36 -17.42 -0.12
N GLY A 4 -0.80 -18.51 -0.78
CA GLY A 4 0.10 -19.49 -1.39
C GLY A 4 0.81 -19.00 -2.64
N SER A 5 0.34 -17.88 -3.24
CA SER A 5 0.94 -17.31 -4.44
C SER A 5 1.94 -16.22 -4.09
N GLN A 6 3.16 -16.37 -4.57
CA GLN A 6 4.22 -15.39 -4.36
C GLN A 6 3.93 -14.06 -5.06
N THR A 7 3.16 -14.08 -6.14
CA THR A 7 2.83 -12.86 -6.90
C THR A 7 1.73 -12.02 -6.25
N LEU A 8 0.88 -12.64 -5.43
CA LEU A 8 -0.24 -11.96 -4.78
C LEU A 8 0.07 -11.50 -3.37
N ILE A 9 1.16 -11.98 -2.77
CA ILE A 9 1.52 -11.60 -1.41
C ILE A 9 1.90 -10.12 -1.35
N GLY A 10 1.47 -9.44 -0.30
CA GLY A 10 1.73 -8.01 -0.11
C GLY A 10 0.80 -7.09 -0.89
N LYS A 11 -0.13 -7.64 -1.67
CA LYS A 11 -1.13 -6.82 -2.36
C LYS A 11 -1.96 -6.04 -1.35
N THR A 12 -2.14 -4.74 -1.60
CA THR A 12 -2.82 -3.85 -0.67
C THR A 12 -4.05 -3.21 -1.31
N GLY A 13 -5.07 -2.98 -0.50
CA GLY A 13 -6.21 -2.15 -0.83
C GLY A 13 -6.28 -0.98 0.14
N PHE A 14 -7.01 0.05 -0.20
CA PHE A 14 -7.14 1.26 0.59
C PHE A 14 -8.61 1.57 0.83
N ALA A 15 -8.98 1.77 2.10
CA ALA A 15 -10.29 2.27 2.47
C ALA A 15 -10.22 3.80 2.54
N ASP A 16 -10.87 4.48 1.60
CA ASP A 16 -10.86 5.94 1.48
C ASP A 16 -11.91 6.63 2.36
N ARG A 17 -12.66 5.85 3.13
CA ARG A 17 -13.70 6.32 4.04
C ARG A 17 -13.85 5.36 5.21
N ASP A 18 -14.49 5.82 6.27
CA ASP A 18 -14.80 4.97 7.42
C ASP A 18 -15.85 3.92 7.03
N ILE A 19 -15.53 2.66 7.32
CA ILE A 19 -16.43 1.54 7.06
C ILE A 19 -16.79 0.95 8.44
N PRO A 20 -18.00 1.22 8.97
CA PRO A 20 -18.37 0.76 10.30
C PRO A 20 -18.62 -0.76 10.33
N LYS A 21 -18.28 -1.38 11.46
CA LYS A 21 -18.57 -2.80 11.73
C LYS A 21 -18.06 -3.75 10.65
N THR A 22 -16.96 -3.43 9.99
CA THR A 22 -16.37 -4.28 8.97
C THR A 22 -15.30 -5.17 9.59
N GLN A 23 -15.31 -6.43 9.22
CA GLN A 23 -14.29 -7.41 9.59
C GLN A 23 -13.48 -7.79 8.35
N ILE A 24 -12.22 -8.17 8.60
CA ILE A 24 -11.34 -8.67 7.54
C ILE A 24 -11.15 -10.17 7.66
N GLY A 25 -10.77 -10.80 6.55
CA GLY A 25 -10.46 -12.22 6.53
C GLY A 25 -9.19 -12.55 7.33
N ALA A 26 -9.03 -13.83 7.65
CA ALA A 26 -7.92 -14.31 8.48
C ALA A 26 -6.54 -14.09 7.84
N PHE A 27 -6.50 -13.97 6.51
CA PHE A 27 -5.25 -13.80 5.77
C PHE A 27 -4.95 -12.35 5.40
N LEU A 28 -5.67 -11.40 5.98
CA LEU A 28 -5.46 -9.97 5.77
C LEU A 28 -4.98 -9.30 7.05
N ARG A 29 -4.25 -8.20 6.87
CA ARG A 29 -3.81 -7.34 7.97
C ARG A 29 -4.27 -5.92 7.70
N ILE A 30 -4.66 -5.21 8.75
CA ILE A 30 -5.01 -3.80 8.67
C ILE A 30 -3.81 -2.97 9.10
N VAL A 31 -3.46 -1.97 8.29
CA VAL A 31 -2.47 -0.96 8.64
C VAL A 31 -3.19 0.37 8.78
N ARG A 32 -3.15 0.94 9.98
CA ARG A 32 -3.76 2.25 10.28
C ARG A 32 -2.68 3.23 10.69
N PRO A 33 -2.49 4.33 9.97
CA PRO A 33 -1.61 5.38 10.44
C PRO A 33 -2.13 5.99 11.74
N LYS A 34 -1.23 6.36 12.64
CA LYS A 34 -1.60 7.00 13.91
C LYS A 34 -2.27 8.35 13.69
N GLN A 35 -1.92 9.04 12.61
CA GLN A 35 -2.51 10.32 12.22
C GLN A 35 -3.10 10.18 10.83
N LYS A 36 -4.35 10.61 10.65
CA LYS A 36 -5.04 10.51 9.36
C LYS A 36 -4.32 11.30 8.24
N THR A 37 -3.62 12.37 8.60
CA THR A 37 -2.85 13.17 7.65
C THR A 37 -1.73 12.39 6.96
N LEU A 38 -1.26 11.30 7.56
CA LEU A 38 -0.24 10.43 7.00
C LEU A 38 -0.80 9.45 5.97
N SER A 39 -2.11 9.22 5.94
CA SER A 39 -2.73 8.17 5.13
C SER A 39 -2.42 8.25 3.65
N PRO A 40 -2.49 9.42 2.98
CA PRO A 40 -2.19 9.48 1.55
C PRO A 40 -0.76 9.07 1.22
N TYR A 41 0.21 9.50 2.03
CA TYR A 41 1.61 9.15 1.82
C TYR A 41 1.87 7.66 2.11
N ILE A 42 1.35 7.15 3.21
CA ILE A 42 1.49 5.74 3.60
C ILE A 42 0.88 4.82 2.53
N ARG A 43 -0.27 5.19 1.97
CA ARG A 43 -0.86 4.46 0.85
C ARG A 43 0.11 4.28 -0.31
N LEU A 44 0.81 5.35 -0.69
CA LEU A 44 1.79 5.30 -1.77
C LEU A 44 2.95 4.37 -1.44
N ILE A 45 3.45 4.41 -0.20
CA ILE A 45 4.56 3.55 0.24
C ILE A 45 4.19 2.06 0.08
N PHE A 46 2.98 1.67 0.46
CA PHE A 46 2.53 0.28 0.34
C PHE A 46 2.27 -0.17 -1.10
N GLN A 47 2.30 0.73 -2.06
CA GLN A 47 2.18 0.41 -3.48
C GLN A 47 3.54 0.36 -4.19
N THR A 48 4.64 0.67 -3.51
CA THR A 48 5.98 0.66 -4.10
C THR A 48 6.51 -0.74 -4.30
N ASP A 49 7.39 -0.90 -5.27
CA ASP A 49 8.12 -2.14 -5.49
C ASP A 49 9.04 -2.47 -4.31
N ALA A 50 9.59 -1.46 -3.66
CA ALA A 50 10.42 -1.65 -2.46
C ALA A 50 9.65 -2.39 -1.35
N TYR A 51 8.41 -2.00 -1.09
CA TYR A 51 7.56 -2.71 -0.13
C TYR A 51 7.20 -4.12 -0.60
N LYS A 52 6.79 -4.25 -1.86
CA LYS A 52 6.38 -5.54 -2.42
C LYS A 52 7.53 -6.54 -2.41
N ASP A 53 8.72 -6.14 -2.78
CA ASP A 53 9.91 -6.99 -2.77
C ASP A 53 10.29 -7.39 -1.35
N TYR A 54 10.25 -6.42 -0.42
CA TYR A 54 10.51 -6.70 0.99
C TYR A 54 9.54 -7.76 1.54
N ILE A 55 8.24 -7.57 1.34
CA ILE A 55 7.24 -8.45 1.94
C ILE A 55 7.28 -9.85 1.31
N ARG A 56 7.54 -9.94 0.02
CA ARG A 56 7.71 -11.23 -0.66
C ARG A 56 8.89 -12.01 -0.10
N ASN A 57 9.95 -11.32 0.28
CA ASN A 57 11.14 -11.93 0.84
C ASN A 57 10.93 -12.45 2.27
N VAL A 58 10.35 -11.63 3.14
CA VAL A 58 10.25 -11.95 4.57
C VAL A 58 9.08 -12.85 4.91
N ALA A 59 8.04 -12.89 4.08
CA ALA A 59 6.82 -13.62 4.34
C ALA A 59 6.78 -15.01 3.68
N LYS A 60 7.89 -15.49 3.15
CA LYS A 60 7.97 -16.81 2.52
C LYS A 60 7.64 -17.92 3.51
N GLY A 61 6.76 -18.84 3.10
CA GLY A 61 6.42 -20.04 3.86
C GLY A 61 6.46 -21.28 2.97
N SER A 62 6.35 -22.45 3.56
CA SER A 62 6.39 -23.71 2.82
C SER A 62 5.13 -23.94 1.98
N ASN A 63 3.95 -23.63 2.54
CA ASN A 63 2.64 -23.82 1.89
C ASN A 63 1.92 -22.51 1.66
N ILE A 64 1.99 -21.59 2.65
CA ILE A 64 1.36 -20.27 2.59
C ILE A 64 2.41 -19.21 2.92
N ASN A 65 2.49 -18.19 2.10
CA ASN A 65 3.30 -17.00 2.39
C ASN A 65 2.51 -16.13 3.36
N ASN A 66 2.98 -16.04 4.60
CA ASN A 66 2.25 -15.41 5.69
C ASN A 66 2.86 -14.05 6.05
N VAL A 67 2.08 -12.99 5.89
CA VAL A 67 2.45 -11.64 6.34
C VAL A 67 2.12 -11.52 7.82
N LYS A 68 3.15 -11.45 8.66
CA LYS A 68 3.03 -11.30 10.10
C LYS A 68 3.13 -9.83 10.50
N ASN A 69 2.60 -9.48 11.69
CA ASN A 69 2.72 -8.12 12.21
C ASN A 69 4.17 -7.65 12.31
N ALA A 70 5.09 -8.54 12.70
CA ALA A 70 6.51 -8.21 12.79
C ALA A 70 7.10 -7.81 11.43
N HIS A 71 6.63 -8.40 10.33
CA HIS A 71 7.08 -8.01 8.98
C HIS A 71 6.72 -6.56 8.69
N LEU A 72 5.51 -6.14 9.03
CA LEU A 72 5.04 -4.76 8.83
C LEU A 72 5.75 -3.80 9.78
N GLN A 73 5.94 -4.18 11.03
CA GLN A 73 6.61 -3.35 12.03
C GLN A 73 8.08 -3.10 11.71
N ASN A 74 8.74 -4.06 11.09
CA ASN A 74 10.16 -3.96 10.75
C ASN A 74 10.43 -3.32 9.39
N PHE A 75 9.39 -3.02 8.62
CA PHE A 75 9.57 -2.30 7.38
C PHE A 75 9.87 -0.83 7.67
N GLN A 76 11.07 -0.40 7.28
CA GLN A 76 11.51 0.97 7.52
C GLN A 76 10.99 1.90 6.43
N ILE A 77 10.34 2.98 6.86
CA ILE A 77 9.80 4.01 5.99
C ILE A 77 10.53 5.31 6.26
N CYS A 78 11.01 5.94 5.20
CA CYS A 78 11.52 7.30 5.28
C CYS A 78 10.31 8.26 5.29
N LEU A 79 10.09 8.94 6.42
CA LEU A 79 8.94 9.80 6.63
C LEU A 79 9.37 11.27 6.61
N PRO A 80 9.19 11.96 5.47
CA PRO A 80 9.54 13.39 5.39
C PRO A 80 8.53 14.24 6.18
N PRO A 81 8.82 15.54 6.38
CA PRO A 81 7.85 16.45 6.98
C PRO A 81 6.50 16.44 6.24
N LEU A 82 5.42 16.78 6.94
CA LEU A 82 4.07 16.70 6.39
C LEU A 82 3.91 17.51 5.10
N GLU A 83 4.48 18.69 5.03
CA GLU A 83 4.42 19.53 3.81
C GLU A 83 5.06 18.83 2.62
N GLU A 84 6.16 18.16 2.82
CA GLU A 84 6.84 17.40 1.79
C GLU A 84 6.03 16.17 1.37
N GLN A 85 5.40 15.48 2.32
CA GLN A 85 4.50 14.38 2.02
C GLN A 85 3.35 14.83 1.14
N GLN A 86 2.73 15.97 1.46
CA GLN A 86 1.62 16.53 0.69
C GLN A 86 2.05 16.89 -0.72
N ARG A 87 3.24 17.47 -0.87
CA ARG A 87 3.79 17.81 -2.18
C ARG A 87 4.04 16.57 -3.04
N ILE A 88 4.60 15.52 -2.46
CA ILE A 88 4.84 14.25 -3.16
C ILE A 88 3.52 13.63 -3.61
N VAL A 89 2.54 13.55 -2.73
CA VAL A 89 1.22 13.00 -3.04
C VAL A 89 0.56 13.77 -4.17
N GLN A 90 0.56 15.10 -4.08
CA GLN A 90 -0.04 15.96 -5.11
C GLN A 90 0.63 15.76 -6.46
N LYS A 91 1.96 15.67 -6.50
CA LYS A 91 2.69 15.46 -7.74
C LYS A 91 2.37 14.13 -8.40
N ILE A 92 2.25 13.08 -7.60
CA ILE A 92 1.89 11.76 -8.11
C ILE A 92 0.46 11.73 -8.62
N GLU A 93 -0.48 12.37 -7.93
CA GLU A 93 -1.87 12.49 -8.40
C GLU A 93 -1.96 13.25 -9.71
N GLU A 94 -1.20 14.32 -9.87
CA GLU A 94 -1.12 15.07 -11.13
C GLU A 94 -0.60 14.20 -12.27
N LEU A 95 0.43 13.39 -12.02
CA LEU A 95 0.99 12.50 -13.03
C LEU A 95 0.00 11.42 -13.45
N PHE A 96 -0.72 10.82 -12.50
CA PHE A 96 -1.75 9.83 -12.83
C PHE A 96 -2.91 10.46 -13.59
N SER A 97 -3.34 11.65 -13.22
CA SER A 97 -4.38 12.38 -13.96
C SER A 97 -3.97 12.64 -15.40
N SER A 98 -2.71 13.06 -15.63
CA SER A 98 -2.18 13.27 -16.98
C SER A 98 -2.15 11.98 -17.79
N LEU A 99 -1.80 10.85 -17.17
CA LEU A 99 -1.82 9.55 -17.82
C LEU A 99 -3.24 9.14 -18.21
N ASP A 100 -4.22 9.36 -17.35
CA ASP A 100 -5.62 9.06 -17.63
C ASP A 100 -6.12 9.89 -18.82
N ASP A 101 -5.76 11.17 -18.90
CA ASP A 101 -6.10 12.05 -20.01
C ASP A 101 -5.51 11.53 -21.33
N ILE A 102 -4.26 11.09 -21.32
CA ILE A 102 -3.58 10.53 -22.48
C ILE A 102 -4.27 9.23 -22.93
N LEU A 103 -4.59 8.35 -21.99
CA LEU A 103 -5.26 7.08 -22.28
C LEU A 103 -6.65 7.33 -22.88
N THR A 104 -7.40 8.27 -22.34
CA THR A 104 -8.72 8.66 -22.87
C THR A 104 -8.61 9.18 -24.30
N ALA A 105 -7.60 9.98 -24.59
CA ALA A 105 -7.37 10.51 -25.94
C ALA A 105 -7.00 9.41 -26.94
N LEU A 106 -6.37 8.32 -26.49
CA LEU A 106 -5.97 7.19 -27.35
C LEU A 106 -7.11 6.20 -27.61
N GLU A 107 -8.18 6.23 -26.84
CA GLU A 107 -9.35 5.33 -26.99
C GLU A 107 -10.33 5.79 -28.04
N VAL A 108 -10.07 6.87 -28.71
CA VAL A 108 -10.97 7.48 -29.73
C VAL A 108 -10.96 6.70 -31.03
#